data_386e562b693bf4d5124f5650f83abe91
#
_entry.id   386e562b693bf4d5124f5650f83abe91
#
_cell.length_a   1.000
_cell.length_b   1.000
_cell.length_c   1.000
_cell.angle_alpha   90.00
_cell.angle_beta   90.00
_cell.angle_gamma   90.00
#
_symmetry.space_group_name_H-M   'P 1'
#
loop_
_entity.id
_entity.type
_entity.pdbx_description
1 polymer ?
#
loop_
_entity_poly.entity_id
_entity_poly.type
_entity_poly.pdbx_seq_one_letter_code
_entity_poly.pdbx_strand_id
1 'polypeptide(L)'
;MVLPSSFRLVFAMLIFVPLPLWAQYGAIEGQVTDSSSAVVSGALITVTNVATGVSKQTHTNNSGLYTVRFLTPGRYNTEAAKRP
;
A
#
# COMPACT_ATOMS: atom_id res chain seq x y z
N MET A 1 26.57 13.59 1.13
CA MET A 1 26.77 12.55 2.13
C MET A 1 26.43 11.21 1.54
N VAL A 2 27.26 10.23 1.78
CA VAL A 2 26.99 8.87 1.31
C VAL A 2 26.08 8.20 2.32
N LEU A 3 24.96 7.67 1.84
CA LEU A 3 24.06 6.95 2.71
C LEU A 3 24.57 5.54 2.92
N PRO A 4 24.63 5.07 4.16
CA PRO A 4 25.07 3.71 4.42
C PRO A 4 24.05 2.71 3.86
N SER A 5 24.51 1.53 3.57
CA SER A 5 23.63 0.48 3.07
C SER A 5 22.48 0.19 4.02
N SER A 6 22.74 0.24 5.33
CA SER A 6 21.70 0.04 6.32
C SER A 6 20.62 1.09 6.23
N PHE A 7 20.98 2.32 5.93
CA PHE A 7 19.99 3.37 5.75
C PHE A 7 19.10 3.07 4.56
N ARG A 8 19.68 2.63 3.46
CA ARG A 8 18.88 2.31 2.28
C ARG A 8 17.97 1.14 2.52
N LEU A 9 18.40 0.16 3.29
CA LEU A 9 17.54 -0.95 3.66
C LEU A 9 16.38 -0.49 4.51
N VAL A 10 16.64 0.37 5.48
CA VAL A 10 15.60 0.92 6.32
C VAL A 10 14.60 1.68 5.48
N PHE A 11 15.09 2.45 4.52
CA PHE A 11 14.22 3.21 3.65
C PHE A 11 13.34 2.30 2.80
N ALA A 12 13.90 1.21 2.30
CA ALA A 12 13.13 0.25 1.53
C ALA A 12 12.05 -0.44 2.38
N MET A 13 12.29 -0.58 3.68
CA MET A 13 11.28 -1.13 4.60
C MET A 13 10.10 -0.19 4.80
N LEU A 14 10.31 1.09 4.60
CA LEU A 14 9.37 2.10 5.02
C LEU A 14 8.52 2.65 3.88
N ILE A 15 8.18 1.79 2.94
CA ILE A 15 7.18 2.18 1.97
C ILE A 15 5.85 2.21 2.71
N PHE A 16 5.44 3.41 3.04
CA PHE A 16 4.27 3.61 3.86
C PHE A 16 3.60 4.90 3.41
N VAL A 17 2.49 4.76 2.69
CA VAL A 17 1.78 5.89 2.14
C VAL A 17 0.31 5.78 2.49
N PRO A 18 -0.16 6.53 3.49
CA PRO A 18 -1.59 6.59 3.76
C PRO A 18 -2.26 7.57 2.79
N LEU A 19 -3.21 7.07 2.04
CA LEU A 19 -3.96 7.89 1.09
C LEU A 19 -5.44 7.72 1.32
N PRO A 20 -6.20 8.83 1.41
CA PRO A 20 -7.65 8.74 1.44
C PRO A 20 -8.20 8.46 0.04
N LEU A 21 -9.04 7.48 -0.07
CA LEU A 21 -9.64 7.10 -1.34
C LEU A 21 -11.14 6.95 -1.18
N TRP A 22 -11.87 7.19 -2.26
CA TRP A 22 -13.29 6.96 -2.33
C TRP A 22 -13.56 5.75 -3.20
N ALA A 23 -14.32 4.83 -2.67
CA ALA A 23 -14.75 3.65 -3.42
C ALA A 23 -16.26 3.70 -3.57
N GLN A 24 -16.74 3.63 -4.80
CA GLN A 24 -18.16 3.64 -5.07
C GLN A 24 -18.74 2.26 -5.26
N TYR A 25 -18.02 1.38 -5.88
CA TYR A 25 -18.46 0.03 -6.14
C TYR A 25 -17.43 -0.96 -5.74
N GLY A 26 -16.83 -0.70 -4.69
CA GLY A 26 -16.16 -1.75 -4.03
C GLY A 26 -14.84 -2.24 -4.59
N ALA A 27 -14.11 -1.45 -5.31
CA ALA A 27 -12.75 -1.87 -5.69
C ALA A 27 -11.78 -0.71 -5.58
N ILE A 28 -10.64 -0.98 -4.98
CA ILE A 28 -9.51 -0.06 -4.94
C ILE A 28 -8.33 -0.78 -5.55
N GLU A 29 -7.72 -0.16 -6.55
CA GLU A 29 -6.58 -0.73 -7.25
C GLU A 29 -5.43 0.26 -7.25
N GLY A 30 -4.22 -0.25 -7.27
CA GLY A 30 -3.06 0.61 -7.33
C GLY A 30 -1.78 -0.15 -7.56
N GLN A 31 -0.68 0.59 -7.57
CA GLN A 31 0.65 0.03 -7.73
C GLN A 31 1.56 0.63 -6.66
N VAL A 32 2.43 -0.20 -6.11
CA VAL A 32 3.41 0.23 -5.12
C VAL A 32 4.79 0.27 -5.76
N THR A 33 5.45 1.41 -5.61
CA THR A 33 6.83 1.56 -6.03
C THR A 33 7.65 2.10 -4.87
N ASP A 34 8.94 1.82 -4.88
CA ASP A 34 9.84 2.37 -3.88
C ASP A 34 10.39 3.73 -4.33
N SER A 35 11.32 4.28 -3.58
CA SER A 35 11.89 5.59 -3.87
C SER A 35 12.69 5.63 -5.17
N SER A 36 13.10 4.50 -5.69
CA SER A 36 13.81 4.43 -6.97
C SER A 36 12.87 4.12 -8.13
N SER A 37 11.56 4.15 -7.88
CA SER A 37 10.51 3.84 -8.85
C SER A 37 10.44 2.38 -9.25
N ALA A 38 11.09 1.49 -8.51
CA ALA A 38 10.99 0.06 -8.74
C ALA A 38 9.70 -0.47 -8.11
N VAL A 39 9.02 -1.37 -8.81
CA VAL A 39 7.81 -1.96 -8.26
C VAL A 39 8.13 -2.83 -7.06
N VAL A 40 7.22 -2.87 -6.10
CA VAL A 40 7.40 -3.62 -4.87
C VAL A 40 6.43 -4.79 -4.85
N SER A 41 7.00 -5.99 -4.98
CA SER A 41 6.25 -7.24 -4.95
C SER A 41 6.05 -7.68 -3.51
N GLY A 42 4.90 -8.25 -3.20
CA GLY A 42 4.64 -8.79 -1.87
C GLY A 42 4.45 -7.76 -0.77
N ALA A 43 4.22 -6.52 -1.12
CA ALA A 43 3.93 -5.50 -0.12
C ALA A 43 2.56 -5.75 0.49
N LEU A 44 2.45 -5.57 1.79
CA LEU A 44 1.17 -5.70 2.47
C LEU A 44 0.38 -4.41 2.28
N ILE A 45 -0.82 -4.55 1.75
CA ILE A 45 -1.73 -3.43 1.53
C ILE A 45 -2.85 -3.54 2.54
N THR A 46 -3.04 -2.51 3.32
CA THR A 46 -4.13 -2.44 4.29
C THR A 46 -5.04 -1.29 3.90
N VAL A 47 -6.31 -1.59 3.73
CA VAL A 47 -7.31 -0.61 3.37
C VAL A 47 -8.35 -0.56 4.46
N THR A 48 -8.56 0.62 5.03
CA THR A 48 -9.42 0.81 6.18
C THR A 48 -10.57 1.74 5.84
N ASN A 49 -11.79 1.30 6.15
CA ASN A 49 -12.95 2.16 6.04
C ASN A 49 -12.90 3.23 7.12
N VAL A 50 -12.91 4.49 6.72
CA VAL A 50 -12.75 5.61 7.63
C VAL A 50 -13.91 5.68 8.61
N ALA A 51 -15.11 5.34 8.17
CA ALA A 51 -16.30 5.49 9.01
C ALA A 51 -16.45 4.35 10.01
N THR A 52 -16.05 3.13 9.66
CA THR A 52 -16.31 1.96 10.50
C THR A 52 -15.05 1.40 11.15
N GLY A 53 -13.87 1.75 10.64
CA GLY A 53 -12.62 1.19 11.11
C GLY A 53 -12.34 -0.22 10.62
N VAL A 54 -13.20 -0.76 9.78
CA VAL A 54 -13.01 -2.11 9.25
C VAL A 54 -11.90 -2.09 8.20
N SER A 55 -10.97 -3.02 8.31
CA SER A 55 -9.82 -3.11 7.42
C SER A 55 -9.84 -4.39 6.61
N LYS A 56 -9.28 -4.31 5.40
CA LYS A 56 -9.01 -5.46 4.56
C LYS A 56 -7.56 -5.40 4.12
N GLN A 57 -6.96 -6.56 3.92
CA GLN A 57 -5.56 -6.67 3.56
C GLN A 57 -5.38 -7.52 2.33
N THR A 58 -4.37 -7.17 1.56
CA THR A 58 -3.94 -7.95 0.41
C THR A 58 -2.44 -7.71 0.22
N HIS A 59 -1.85 -8.37 -0.78
CA HIS A 59 -0.44 -8.19 -1.10
C HIS A 59 -0.31 -7.81 -2.56
N THR A 60 0.73 -7.05 -2.88
CA THR A 60 1.02 -6.75 -4.27
C THR A 60 1.54 -7.99 -4.98
N ASN A 61 1.27 -8.06 -6.27
CA ASN A 61 1.80 -9.12 -7.12
C ASN A 61 3.21 -8.78 -7.60
N ASN A 62 3.74 -9.55 -8.52
CA ASN A 62 5.11 -9.34 -9.02
C ASN A 62 5.30 -8.03 -9.76
N SER A 63 4.23 -7.40 -10.17
CA SER A 63 4.28 -6.08 -10.81
C SER A 63 3.97 -4.96 -9.83
N GLY A 64 3.88 -5.26 -8.55
CA GLY A 64 3.56 -4.27 -7.54
C GLY A 64 2.11 -3.85 -7.54
N LEU A 65 1.25 -4.54 -8.25
CA LEU A 65 -0.16 -4.20 -8.36
C LEU A 65 -0.97 -4.87 -7.28
N TYR A 66 -2.01 -4.19 -6.82
CA TYR A 66 -2.94 -4.75 -5.87
C TYR A 66 -4.36 -4.36 -6.22
N THR A 67 -5.30 -5.19 -5.78
CA THR A 67 -6.73 -4.92 -5.89
C THR A 67 -7.39 -5.34 -4.58
N VAL A 68 -8.17 -4.45 -4.02
CA VAL A 68 -8.98 -4.75 -2.83
C VAL A 68 -10.42 -4.46 -3.18
N ARG A 69 -11.29 -5.45 -2.96
CA ARG A 69 -12.71 -5.30 -3.27
C ARG A 69 -13.50 -5.03 -2.01
N PHE A 70 -14.44 -4.12 -2.13
CA PHE A 70 -15.33 -3.76 -1.04
C PHE A 70 -16.76 -3.84 -1.53
N LEU A 71 -17.65 -4.04 -0.61
CA LEU A 71 -19.07 -4.07 -0.91
C LEU A 71 -19.76 -2.78 -0.53
N THR A 72 -19.13 -1.96 0.29
CA THR A 72 -19.75 -0.76 0.83
C THR A 72 -19.10 0.47 0.25
N PRO A 73 -19.86 1.36 -0.39
CA PRO A 73 -19.32 2.64 -0.81
C PRO A 73 -18.83 3.44 0.40
N GLY A 74 -17.79 4.23 0.21
CA GLY A 74 -17.31 5.04 1.30
C GLY A 74 -15.90 5.53 1.07
N ARG A 75 -15.36 6.10 2.11
CA ARG A 75 -14.03 6.66 2.12
C ARG A 75 -13.09 5.70 2.81
N TYR A 76 -11.93 5.48 2.19
CA TYR A 76 -10.96 4.50 2.68
C TYR A 76 -9.57 5.10 2.72
N ASN A 77 -8.79 4.65 3.69
CA ASN A 77 -7.37 4.93 3.74
C ASN A 77 -6.62 3.69 3.31
N THR A 78 -5.61 3.88 2.47
CA THR A 78 -4.78 2.79 1.97
C THR A 78 -3.35 2.96 2.46
N GLU A 79 -2.80 1.90 3.01
CA GLU A 79 -1.43 1.88 3.49
C GLU A 79 -0.69 0.72 2.85
N ALA A 80 0.57 0.95 2.51
CA ALA A 80 1.42 -0.09 1.94
C ALA A 80 2.66 -0.23 2.80
N ALA A 81 3.02 -1.47 3.14
CA ALA A 81 4.20 -1.74 3.92
C ALA A 81 4.93 -2.95 3.35
N LYS A 82 6.24 -2.88 3.33
CA LYS A 82 7.08 -3.96 2.84
C LYS A 82 8.24 -4.15 3.79
N ARG A 83 8.47 -5.39 4.20
CA ARG A 83 9.64 -5.75 4.96
C ARG A 83 10.71 -6.30 4.02
N PRO A 84 11.97 -5.98 4.29
CA PRO A 84 13.05 -6.53 3.48
C PRO A 84 13.19 -8.02 3.65
#